data_0608fd82ee1e89fd79b62da43c269bb6
#
_entry.id   0608fd82ee1e89fd79b62da43c269bb6
#
_cell.length_a   1.000
_cell.length_b   1.000
_cell.length_c   1.000
_cell.angle_alpha   90.00
_cell.angle_beta   90.00
_cell.angle_gamma   90.00
#
_symmetry.space_group_name_H-M   'P 1'
#
loop_
_entity.id
_entity.type
_entity.pdbx_description
1 polymer ?
#
loop_
_entity_poly.entity_id
_entity_poly.type
_entity_poly.pdbx_seq_one_letter_code
_entity_poly.pdbx_strand_id
1 'polypeptide(L)'
;MGDTTIATALILAGGQGLRLRPLTADAPKAMIVVAGKPLLQWVLEWLRENGIYNIVIGVAYRKEKIMDYFGDGARFGVTIRYSNHTVEGGTSEGFRLAIQRHVSDHDFLAMNGDELVDLKVSEFAAHHYSNLGIATISVGPLRSPYGVVELQGSDVVGFEEKPILRSHYVSTGTYIFSREILDYLPERGDVERSVFPKLASMRRLKAYVHNGFWATINTVKDLEDVENQLCMGRL
;
A
#
# COMPACT_ATOMS: atom_id res chain seq x y z
N MET A 1 30.12 2.20 -0.50
CA MET A 1 28.81 1.60 -0.80
C MET A 1 27.86 2.24 0.18
N GLY A 2 26.93 3.07 -0.28
CA GLY A 2 25.92 3.67 0.60
C GLY A 2 25.05 2.57 1.21
N ASP A 3 24.55 2.84 2.41
CA ASP A 3 23.63 1.94 3.11
C ASP A 3 22.35 1.83 2.25
N THR A 4 22.09 0.64 1.71
CA THR A 4 20.93 0.36 0.84
C THR A 4 19.71 -0.09 1.64
N THR A 5 19.69 0.21 2.93
CA THR A 5 18.64 -0.23 3.86
C THR A 5 17.53 0.81 3.95
N ILE A 6 16.30 0.39 3.72
CA ILE A 6 15.12 1.22 4.01
C ILE A 6 14.88 1.21 5.52
N ALA A 7 15.03 2.36 6.19
CA ALA A 7 14.91 2.47 7.64
C ALA A 7 13.53 2.94 8.11
N THR A 8 12.80 3.70 7.27
CA THR A 8 11.51 4.29 7.61
C THR A 8 10.40 3.80 6.66
N ALA A 9 9.23 3.51 7.21
CA ALA A 9 8.00 3.31 6.44
C ALA A 9 6.96 4.40 6.73
N LEU A 10 6.29 4.84 5.67
CA LEU A 10 5.18 5.78 5.71
C LEU A 10 3.90 5.08 5.21
N ILE A 11 2.92 4.95 6.10
CA ILE A 11 1.66 4.25 5.85
C ILE A 11 0.52 5.26 5.81
N LEU A 12 -0.29 5.29 4.76
CA LEU A 12 -1.53 6.08 4.73
C LEU A 12 -2.71 5.25 5.25
N ALA A 13 -3.23 5.63 6.40
CA ALA A 13 -4.34 4.94 7.09
C ALA A 13 -5.56 5.84 7.31
N GLY A 14 -5.70 6.92 6.53
CA GLY A 14 -6.79 7.90 6.66
C GLY A 14 -8.11 7.53 5.96
N GLY A 15 -8.20 6.40 5.28
CA GLY A 15 -9.32 6.01 4.44
C GLY A 15 -10.59 5.64 5.23
N GLN A 16 -11.77 6.07 4.72
CA GLN A 16 -13.09 5.81 5.32
C GLN A 16 -13.62 4.39 5.07
N GLY A 17 -13.18 3.72 4.01
CA GLY A 17 -13.66 2.38 3.66
C GLY A 17 -15.16 2.31 3.35
N LEU A 18 -15.74 3.29 2.65
CA LEU A 18 -17.18 3.41 2.43
C LEU A 18 -17.87 2.16 1.88
N ARG A 19 -17.15 1.37 1.05
CA ARG A 19 -17.66 0.11 0.47
C ARG A 19 -17.75 -1.04 1.46
N LEU A 20 -17.12 -0.91 2.63
CA LEU A 20 -17.11 -1.90 3.71
C LEU A 20 -18.12 -1.59 4.81
N ARG A 21 -18.95 -0.57 4.65
CA ARG A 21 -20.03 -0.29 5.60
C ARG A 21 -21.00 -1.48 5.69
N PRO A 22 -21.47 -1.85 6.90
CA PRO A 22 -21.38 -1.11 8.16
C PRO A 22 -20.08 -1.30 8.96
N LEU A 23 -19.14 -2.18 8.58
CA LEU A 23 -17.93 -2.50 9.34
C LEU A 23 -17.03 -1.27 9.60
N THR A 24 -17.08 -0.26 8.71
CA THR A 24 -16.31 0.99 8.78
C THR A 24 -17.14 2.20 9.20
N ALA A 25 -18.34 2.00 9.77
CA ALA A 25 -19.19 3.11 10.19
C ALA A 25 -18.51 3.97 11.27
N ASP A 26 -17.87 3.32 12.25
CA ASP A 26 -17.28 3.96 13.42
C ASP A 26 -15.76 3.81 13.52
N ALA A 27 -15.10 3.23 12.51
CA ALA A 27 -13.65 3.02 12.50
C ALA A 27 -13.07 3.21 11.10
N PRO A 28 -11.81 3.66 10.96
CA PRO A 28 -11.15 3.74 9.67
C PRO A 28 -10.92 2.32 9.11
N LYS A 29 -10.79 2.21 7.78
CA LYS A 29 -10.57 0.94 7.08
C LYS A 29 -9.40 0.13 7.67
N ALA A 30 -8.32 0.80 8.02
CA ALA A 30 -7.13 0.21 8.62
C ALA A 30 -7.37 -0.49 9.98
N MET A 31 -8.50 -0.20 10.65
CA MET A 31 -8.91 -0.81 11.92
C MET A 31 -9.88 -1.98 11.76
N ILE A 32 -10.24 -2.38 10.54
CA ILE A 32 -11.03 -3.60 10.32
C ILE A 32 -10.26 -4.80 10.89
N VAL A 33 -10.99 -5.62 11.65
CA VAL A 33 -10.41 -6.86 12.20
C VAL A 33 -10.33 -7.91 11.11
N VAL A 34 -9.15 -8.49 10.94
CA VAL A 34 -8.82 -9.54 9.97
C VAL A 34 -8.12 -10.65 10.75
N ALA A 35 -8.68 -11.83 10.77
CA ALA A 35 -8.14 -12.97 11.53
C ALA A 35 -7.71 -12.60 12.96
N GLY A 36 -8.60 -11.88 13.68
CA GLY A 36 -8.45 -11.57 15.10
C GLY A 36 -7.67 -10.32 15.48
N LYS A 37 -7.08 -9.58 14.53
CA LYS A 37 -6.36 -8.31 14.79
C LYS A 37 -6.63 -7.26 13.73
N PRO A 38 -6.45 -5.94 14.02
CA PRO A 38 -6.62 -4.89 13.03
C PRO A 38 -5.73 -5.08 11.80
N LEU A 39 -6.25 -4.73 10.62
CA LEU A 39 -5.51 -4.78 9.35
C LEU A 39 -4.16 -4.07 9.43
N LEU A 40 -4.12 -2.87 10.02
CA LEU A 40 -2.88 -2.11 10.21
C LEU A 40 -1.87 -2.84 11.12
N GLN A 41 -2.32 -3.69 12.05
CA GLN A 41 -1.40 -4.46 12.88
C GLN A 41 -0.65 -5.52 12.05
N TRP A 42 -1.30 -6.15 11.08
CA TRP A 42 -0.61 -7.04 10.14
C TRP A 42 0.48 -6.31 9.36
N VAL A 43 0.20 -5.09 8.90
CA VAL A 43 1.19 -4.25 8.21
C VAL A 43 2.37 -3.92 9.12
N LEU A 44 2.13 -3.53 10.38
CA LEU A 44 3.21 -3.22 11.33
C LEU A 44 4.09 -4.43 11.64
N GLU A 45 3.49 -5.61 11.80
CA GLU A 45 4.22 -6.85 12.06
C GLU A 45 5.07 -7.23 10.85
N TRP A 46 4.53 -7.16 9.64
CA TRP A 46 5.28 -7.38 8.41
C TRP A 46 6.47 -6.40 8.25
N LEU A 47 6.28 -5.12 8.55
CA LEU A 47 7.36 -4.13 8.51
C LEU A 47 8.45 -4.46 9.52
N ARG A 48 8.07 -4.80 10.75
CA ARG A 48 9.03 -5.21 11.79
C ARG A 48 9.82 -6.45 11.37
N GLU A 49 9.21 -7.45 10.79
CA GLU A 49 9.84 -8.66 10.27
C GLU A 49 10.81 -8.36 9.12
N ASN A 50 10.56 -7.29 8.35
CA ASN A 50 11.47 -6.78 7.34
C ASN A 50 12.53 -5.80 7.91
N GLY A 51 12.64 -5.65 9.24
CA GLY A 51 13.65 -4.81 9.89
C GLY A 51 13.33 -3.31 9.90
N ILE A 52 12.09 -2.92 9.60
CA ILE A 52 11.65 -1.52 9.62
C ILE A 52 10.93 -1.24 10.94
N TYR A 53 11.54 -0.40 11.77
CA TYR A 53 11.04 -0.07 13.10
C TYR A 53 10.55 1.37 13.22
N ASN A 54 10.94 2.27 12.31
CA ASN A 54 10.51 3.67 12.30
C ASN A 54 9.29 3.80 11.38
N ILE A 55 8.12 4.04 11.95
CA ILE A 55 6.85 4.08 11.22
C ILE A 55 6.24 5.48 11.32
N VAL A 56 5.85 6.03 10.19
CA VAL A 56 5.02 7.23 10.12
C VAL A 56 3.64 6.82 9.63
N ILE A 57 2.58 7.12 10.38
CA ILE A 57 1.21 6.82 9.99
C ILE A 57 0.48 8.10 9.65
N GLY A 58 0.10 8.25 8.37
CA GLY A 58 -0.81 9.30 7.91
C GLY A 58 -2.24 8.95 8.31
N VAL A 59 -2.87 9.81 9.10
CA VAL A 59 -4.20 9.59 9.67
C VAL A 59 -5.16 10.73 9.32
N ALA A 60 -6.44 10.41 9.09
CA ALA A 60 -7.49 11.38 8.80
C ALA A 60 -8.82 10.98 9.46
N TYR A 61 -9.64 10.17 8.79
CA TYR A 61 -10.94 9.73 9.31
C TYR A 61 -10.80 8.93 10.59
N ARG A 62 -11.54 9.30 11.65
CA ARG A 62 -11.56 8.59 12.95
C ARG A 62 -10.16 8.24 13.48
N LYS A 63 -9.21 9.17 13.29
CA LYS A 63 -7.79 8.99 13.62
C LYS A 63 -7.53 8.57 15.07
N GLU A 64 -8.39 9.00 16.00
CA GLU A 64 -8.34 8.64 17.42
C GLU A 64 -8.35 7.14 17.63
N LYS A 65 -9.11 6.39 16.83
CA LYS A 65 -9.17 4.92 16.93
C LYS A 65 -7.83 4.25 16.64
N ILE A 66 -7.07 4.80 15.68
CA ILE A 66 -5.73 4.31 15.36
C ILE A 66 -4.76 4.71 16.46
N MET A 67 -4.77 5.99 16.84
CA MET A 67 -3.84 6.54 17.82
C MET A 67 -4.01 5.91 19.20
N ASP A 68 -5.26 5.69 19.66
CA ASP A 68 -5.57 5.06 20.95
C ASP A 68 -5.15 3.58 20.96
N TYR A 69 -5.31 2.86 19.84
CA TYR A 69 -4.96 1.43 19.78
C TYR A 69 -3.46 1.20 19.66
N PHE A 70 -2.75 1.95 18.81
CA PHE A 70 -1.33 1.71 18.51
C PHE A 70 -0.38 2.52 19.40
N GLY A 71 -0.83 3.65 19.99
CA GLY A 71 -0.01 4.52 20.83
C GLY A 71 1.27 4.97 20.13
N ASP A 72 2.39 4.89 20.81
CA ASP A 72 3.73 5.18 20.28
C ASP A 72 4.38 3.98 19.55
N GLY A 73 3.69 2.85 19.47
CA GLY A 73 4.15 1.65 18.81
C GLY A 73 4.97 0.69 19.67
N ALA A 74 5.40 1.09 20.88
CA ALA A 74 6.28 0.28 21.74
C ALA A 74 5.73 -1.13 22.01
N ARG A 75 4.40 -1.28 22.20
CA ARG A 75 3.73 -2.58 22.40
C ARG A 75 3.87 -3.52 21.19
N PHE A 76 4.11 -2.98 20.01
CA PHE A 76 4.25 -3.72 18.76
C PHE A 76 5.73 -3.88 18.33
N GLY A 77 6.66 -3.37 19.14
CA GLY A 77 8.09 -3.43 18.88
C GLY A 77 8.56 -2.46 17.77
N VAL A 78 7.82 -1.37 17.55
CA VAL A 78 8.12 -0.31 16.58
C VAL A 78 8.01 1.06 17.22
N THR A 79 8.47 2.11 16.55
CA THR A 79 8.26 3.51 16.93
C THR A 79 7.30 4.17 15.93
N ILE A 80 6.17 4.70 16.41
CA ILE A 80 5.16 5.31 15.57
C ILE A 80 5.14 6.82 15.76
N ARG A 81 5.09 7.56 14.65
CA ARG A 81 4.77 8.99 14.59
C ARG A 81 3.54 9.17 13.72
N TYR A 82 2.68 10.11 14.08
CA TYR A 82 1.43 10.36 13.37
C TYR A 82 1.49 11.67 12.59
N SER A 83 1.06 11.63 11.33
CA SER A 83 0.88 12.80 10.48
C SER A 83 -0.59 13.00 10.15
N ASN A 84 -1.18 14.10 10.62
CA ASN A 84 -2.57 14.41 10.31
C ASN A 84 -2.69 15.05 8.92
N HIS A 85 -3.65 14.56 8.14
CA HIS A 85 -4.08 15.14 6.87
C HIS A 85 -5.63 15.15 6.80
N THR A 86 -6.19 15.71 5.73
CA THR A 86 -7.63 15.74 5.52
C THR A 86 -8.07 14.58 4.61
N VAL A 87 -9.32 14.15 4.75
CA VAL A 87 -9.87 13.11 3.85
C VAL A 87 -9.91 13.63 2.41
N GLU A 88 -10.28 14.90 2.25
CA GLU A 88 -10.41 15.58 0.96
C GLU A 88 -9.05 15.89 0.30
N GLY A 89 -7.98 15.86 1.07
CA GLY A 89 -6.60 16.07 0.59
C GLY A 89 -6.06 14.91 -0.23
N GLY A 90 -6.65 13.72 -0.10
CA GLY A 90 -6.25 12.52 -0.81
C GLY A 90 -4.87 11.99 -0.42
N THR A 91 -4.35 11.06 -1.21
CA THR A 91 -3.05 10.42 -0.94
C THR A 91 -1.88 11.40 -1.11
N SER A 92 -2.00 12.41 -1.98
CA SER A 92 -0.95 13.44 -2.17
C SER A 92 -0.74 14.29 -0.94
N GLU A 93 -1.80 14.83 -0.31
CA GLU A 93 -1.66 15.60 0.94
C GLU A 93 -1.09 14.71 2.04
N GLY A 94 -1.60 13.49 2.17
CA GLY A 94 -1.17 12.55 3.19
C GLY A 94 0.33 12.26 3.11
N PHE A 95 0.84 11.90 1.94
CA PHE A 95 2.28 11.68 1.72
C PHE A 95 3.08 12.97 1.92
N ARG A 96 2.69 14.08 1.30
CA ARG A 96 3.41 15.34 1.37
C ARG A 96 3.61 15.80 2.81
N LEU A 97 2.55 15.87 3.60
CA LEU A 97 2.63 16.35 4.99
C LEU A 97 3.45 15.40 5.88
N ALA A 98 3.30 14.09 5.68
CA ALA A 98 4.05 13.11 6.45
C ALA A 98 5.54 13.14 6.13
N ILE A 99 5.93 13.24 4.85
CA ILE A 99 7.32 13.35 4.44
C ILE A 99 7.94 14.63 4.99
N GLN A 100 7.28 15.78 4.82
CA GLN A 100 7.80 17.07 5.29
C GLN A 100 8.04 17.11 6.79
N ARG A 101 7.20 16.46 7.59
CA ARG A 101 7.22 16.56 9.05
C ARG A 101 8.06 15.48 9.73
N HIS A 102 8.11 14.28 9.16
CA HIS A 102 8.54 13.10 9.90
C HIS A 102 9.54 12.19 9.17
N VAL A 103 9.75 12.36 7.85
CA VAL A 103 10.69 11.53 7.09
C VAL A 103 11.92 12.35 6.73
N SER A 104 13.08 11.98 7.27
CA SER A 104 14.39 12.59 6.96
C SER A 104 15.20 11.78 5.95
N ASP A 105 14.88 10.50 5.79
CA ASP A 105 15.60 9.59 4.93
C ASP A 105 15.46 10.01 3.46
N HIS A 106 16.51 9.73 2.67
CA HIS A 106 16.48 9.98 1.23
C HIS A 106 15.46 9.07 0.55
N ASP A 107 15.50 7.79 0.84
CA ASP A 107 14.60 6.78 0.32
C ASP A 107 13.86 6.09 1.47
N PHE A 108 12.57 5.84 1.31
CA PHE A 108 11.71 5.26 2.33
C PHE A 108 10.62 4.41 1.70
N LEU A 109 10.13 3.43 2.45
CA LEU A 109 8.95 2.68 2.06
C LEU A 109 7.71 3.56 2.23
N ALA A 110 6.80 3.52 1.27
CA ALA A 110 5.50 4.18 1.33
C ALA A 110 4.42 3.16 0.95
N MET A 111 3.27 3.18 1.63
CA MET A 111 2.20 2.23 1.33
C MET A 111 0.82 2.70 1.77
N ASN A 112 -0.19 2.10 1.18
CA ASN A 112 -1.56 2.22 1.64
C ASN A 112 -1.78 1.26 2.83
N GLY A 113 -2.40 1.74 3.90
CA GLY A 113 -2.60 0.98 5.14
C GLY A 113 -3.72 -0.08 5.08
N ASP A 114 -4.22 -0.36 3.89
CA ASP A 114 -5.26 -1.35 3.60
C ASP A 114 -4.77 -2.49 2.69
N GLU A 115 -3.46 -2.58 2.50
CA GLU A 115 -2.81 -3.61 1.69
C GLU A 115 -2.04 -4.60 2.56
N LEU A 116 -2.18 -5.88 2.26
CA LEU A 116 -1.37 -6.96 2.83
C LEU A 116 -0.46 -7.53 1.75
N VAL A 117 0.82 -7.72 2.08
CA VAL A 117 1.83 -8.18 1.12
C VAL A 117 2.91 -8.99 1.84
N ASP A 118 3.41 -10.05 1.20
CA ASP A 118 4.55 -10.86 1.68
C ASP A 118 5.89 -10.47 1.02
N LEU A 119 5.94 -9.28 0.43
CA LEU A 119 7.10 -8.75 -0.28
C LEU A 119 8.31 -8.63 0.66
N LYS A 120 9.48 -9.04 0.19
CA LYS A 120 10.75 -8.80 0.90
C LYS A 120 11.28 -7.41 0.59
N VAL A 121 11.26 -6.54 1.60
CA VAL A 121 11.68 -5.15 1.42
C VAL A 121 13.13 -5.02 0.97
N SER A 122 14.02 -5.91 1.39
CA SER A 122 15.43 -5.91 0.94
C SER A 122 15.60 -6.13 -0.57
N GLU A 123 14.82 -7.05 -1.16
CA GLU A 123 14.83 -7.29 -2.60
C GLU A 123 14.22 -6.10 -3.38
N PHE A 124 13.14 -5.54 -2.84
CA PHE A 124 12.49 -4.36 -3.41
C PHE A 124 13.40 -3.12 -3.38
N ALA A 125 14.12 -2.91 -2.26
CA ALA A 125 15.10 -1.84 -2.13
C ALA A 125 16.27 -2.01 -3.10
N ALA A 126 16.83 -3.22 -3.21
CA ALA A 126 17.89 -3.51 -4.17
C ALA A 126 17.48 -3.21 -5.60
N HIS A 127 16.23 -3.55 -5.98
CA HIS A 127 15.67 -3.22 -7.29
C HIS A 127 15.53 -1.70 -7.47
N HIS A 128 15.04 -0.97 -6.47
CA HIS A 128 14.91 0.50 -6.52
C HIS A 128 16.27 1.16 -6.78
N TYR A 129 17.28 0.82 -6.00
CA TYR A 129 18.62 1.39 -6.14
C TYR A 129 19.30 1.07 -7.47
N SER A 130 18.96 -0.07 -8.07
CA SER A 130 19.51 -0.47 -9.37
C SER A 130 18.88 0.27 -10.55
N ASN A 131 17.73 0.94 -10.37
CA ASN A 131 16.91 1.46 -11.48
C ASN A 131 16.78 2.99 -11.53
N LEU A 132 17.38 3.73 -10.59
CA LEU A 132 17.45 5.21 -10.57
C LEU A 132 16.09 5.91 -10.80
N GLY A 133 15.04 5.47 -10.16
CA GLY A 133 13.71 6.11 -10.18
C GLY A 133 13.54 7.14 -9.06
N ILE A 134 12.57 8.04 -9.18
CA ILE A 134 12.05 8.84 -8.06
C ILE A 134 11.10 8.00 -7.22
N ALA A 135 10.39 7.11 -7.89
CA ALA A 135 9.51 6.15 -7.25
C ALA A 135 9.65 4.78 -7.91
N THR A 136 9.60 3.73 -7.11
CA THR A 136 9.41 2.35 -7.56
C THR A 136 8.12 1.82 -6.95
N ILE A 137 7.21 1.35 -7.79
CA ILE A 137 5.94 0.75 -7.36
C ILE A 137 6.03 -0.76 -7.43
N SER A 138 5.55 -1.45 -6.41
CA SER A 138 5.30 -2.88 -6.48
C SER A 138 4.06 -3.13 -7.34
N VAL A 139 4.15 -4.08 -8.27
CA VAL A 139 3.06 -4.45 -9.18
C VAL A 139 2.87 -5.96 -9.18
N GLY A 140 1.62 -6.40 -9.22
CA GLY A 140 1.24 -7.79 -9.40
C GLY A 140 0.44 -8.00 -10.68
N PRO A 141 0.33 -9.25 -11.18
CA PRO A 141 -0.50 -9.55 -12.35
C PRO A 141 -1.98 -9.29 -12.03
N LEU A 142 -2.69 -8.70 -12.98
CA LEU A 142 -4.12 -8.40 -12.84
C LEU A 142 -4.94 -9.69 -12.75
N ARG A 143 -5.65 -9.87 -11.64
CA ARG A 143 -6.69 -10.89 -11.54
C ARG A 143 -8.01 -10.30 -12.01
N SER A 144 -8.58 -10.86 -13.09
CA SER A 144 -9.89 -10.40 -13.57
C SER A 144 -10.98 -10.70 -12.54
N PRO A 145 -11.85 -9.74 -12.18
CA PRO A 145 -13.02 -10.02 -11.35
C PRO A 145 -14.16 -10.70 -12.13
N TYR A 146 -14.02 -10.84 -13.47
CA TYR A 146 -15.01 -11.37 -14.39
C TYR A 146 -14.43 -12.50 -15.24
N GLY A 147 -15.31 -13.31 -15.85
CA GLY A 147 -14.94 -14.20 -16.93
C GLY A 147 -14.39 -13.42 -18.12
N VAL A 148 -13.33 -13.92 -18.74
CA VAL A 148 -12.72 -13.34 -19.94
C VAL A 148 -13.04 -14.23 -21.11
N VAL A 149 -13.45 -13.63 -22.24
CA VAL A 149 -13.87 -14.32 -23.45
C VAL A 149 -12.93 -13.99 -24.61
N GLU A 150 -12.65 -15.00 -25.44
CA GLU A 150 -12.02 -14.83 -26.75
C GLU A 150 -13.09 -14.82 -27.82
N LEU A 151 -13.04 -13.83 -28.74
CA LEU A 151 -14.04 -13.67 -29.80
C LEU A 151 -13.44 -13.89 -31.18
N GLN A 152 -14.17 -14.61 -32.02
CA GLN A 152 -13.94 -14.68 -33.47
C GLN A 152 -15.22 -14.25 -34.19
N GLY A 153 -15.27 -12.98 -34.62
CA GLY A 153 -16.51 -12.36 -35.08
C GLY A 153 -17.54 -12.29 -33.96
N SER A 154 -18.68 -12.95 -34.10
CA SER A 154 -19.74 -13.07 -33.09
C SER A 154 -19.62 -14.32 -32.22
N ASP A 155 -18.72 -15.24 -32.54
CA ASP A 155 -18.57 -16.49 -31.85
C ASP A 155 -17.63 -16.34 -30.65
N VAL A 156 -18.00 -16.92 -29.49
CA VAL A 156 -17.13 -17.08 -28.33
C VAL A 156 -16.32 -18.35 -28.55
N VAL A 157 -15.02 -18.23 -28.79
CA VAL A 157 -14.11 -19.35 -29.05
C VAL A 157 -13.29 -19.76 -27.83
N GLY A 158 -13.29 -18.93 -26.77
CA GLY A 158 -12.66 -19.23 -25.49
C GLY A 158 -13.38 -18.54 -24.33
N PHE A 159 -13.41 -19.19 -23.16
CA PHE A 159 -13.94 -18.63 -21.91
C PHE A 159 -13.12 -19.10 -20.73
N GLU A 160 -12.63 -18.17 -19.92
CA GLU A 160 -11.91 -18.46 -18.67
C GLU A 160 -12.51 -17.63 -17.52
N GLU A 161 -12.95 -18.29 -16.45
CA GLU A 161 -13.55 -17.60 -15.29
C GLU A 161 -12.47 -17.02 -14.38
N LYS A 162 -12.49 -15.68 -14.22
CA LYS A 162 -11.60 -14.91 -13.35
C LYS A 162 -10.11 -15.22 -13.51
N PRO A 163 -9.58 -15.19 -14.74
CA PRO A 163 -8.19 -15.54 -15.00
C PRO A 163 -7.20 -14.53 -14.42
N ILE A 164 -5.95 -14.97 -14.27
CA ILE A 164 -4.82 -14.08 -14.03
C ILE A 164 -4.29 -13.60 -15.38
N LEU A 165 -4.47 -12.31 -15.67
CA LEU A 165 -4.02 -11.68 -16.91
C LEU A 165 -2.54 -11.27 -16.78
N ARG A 166 -1.64 -12.17 -17.15
CA ARG A 166 -0.18 -12.02 -16.98
C ARG A 166 0.45 -10.91 -17.84
N SER A 167 -0.28 -10.40 -18.84
CA SER A 167 0.14 -9.26 -19.68
C SER A 167 -0.25 -7.90 -19.09
N HIS A 168 -1.03 -7.88 -18.02
CA HIS A 168 -1.51 -6.67 -17.37
C HIS A 168 -1.09 -6.67 -15.89
N TYR A 169 -0.53 -5.57 -15.45
CA TYR A 169 -0.09 -5.39 -14.06
C TYR A 169 -0.90 -4.31 -13.38
N VAL A 170 -1.12 -4.47 -12.09
CA VAL A 170 -1.77 -3.48 -11.21
C VAL A 170 -0.83 -3.12 -10.07
N SER A 171 -0.93 -1.89 -9.57
CA SER A 171 -0.22 -1.47 -8.37
C SER A 171 -0.75 -2.24 -7.16
N THR A 172 0.17 -2.70 -6.31
CA THR A 172 -0.16 -3.38 -5.04
C THR A 172 -0.22 -2.41 -3.86
N GLY A 173 -0.18 -1.09 -4.11
CA GLY A 173 -0.24 -0.08 -3.04
C GLY A 173 1.00 0.02 -2.16
N THR A 174 2.12 -0.61 -2.57
CA THR A 174 3.41 -0.56 -1.86
C THR A 174 4.48 0.04 -2.76
N TYR A 175 5.22 1.01 -2.24
CA TYR A 175 6.15 1.85 -2.99
C TYR A 175 7.47 2.05 -2.25
N ILE A 176 8.56 2.34 -2.98
CA ILE A 176 9.72 3.04 -2.44
C ILE A 176 9.77 4.39 -3.13
N PHE A 177 9.81 5.45 -2.33
CA PHE A 177 9.93 6.82 -2.80
C PHE A 177 11.28 7.40 -2.41
N SER A 178 11.93 8.10 -3.36
CA SER A 178 12.95 9.07 -3.03
C SER A 178 12.30 10.35 -2.54
N ARG A 179 12.98 11.08 -1.66
CA ARG A 179 12.50 12.35 -1.10
C ARG A 179 12.22 13.41 -2.18
N GLU A 180 12.86 13.29 -3.36
CA GLU A 180 12.55 14.10 -4.56
C GLU A 180 11.07 14.07 -4.96
N ILE A 181 10.30 13.06 -4.54
CA ILE A 181 8.87 12.98 -4.84
C ILE A 181 8.09 14.20 -4.33
N LEU A 182 8.60 14.89 -3.30
CA LEU A 182 8.00 16.12 -2.76
C LEU A 182 7.81 17.20 -3.82
N ASP A 183 8.70 17.30 -4.80
CA ASP A 183 8.63 18.29 -5.88
C ASP A 183 7.47 18.02 -6.86
N TYR A 184 6.87 16.84 -6.76
CA TYR A 184 5.79 16.38 -7.62
C TYR A 184 4.45 16.22 -6.90
N LEU A 185 4.45 16.22 -5.55
CA LEU A 185 3.23 16.04 -4.76
C LEU A 185 2.42 17.34 -4.70
N PRO A 186 1.21 17.39 -5.31
CA PRO A 186 0.33 18.55 -5.19
C PRO A 186 -0.20 18.69 -3.77
N GLU A 187 -0.78 19.84 -3.47
CA GLU A 187 -1.39 20.09 -2.15
C GLU A 187 -2.56 19.14 -1.87
N ARG A 188 -3.29 18.75 -2.91
CA ARG A 188 -4.47 17.86 -2.83
C ARG A 188 -4.53 16.93 -4.04
N GLY A 189 -5.21 15.81 -3.88
CA GLY A 189 -5.46 14.82 -4.92
C GLY A 189 -4.77 13.50 -4.64
N ASP A 190 -4.85 12.60 -5.61
CA ASP A 190 -4.31 11.25 -5.52
C ASP A 190 -3.01 11.13 -6.32
N VAL A 191 -1.99 10.52 -5.72
CA VAL A 191 -0.69 10.29 -6.38
C VAL A 191 -0.84 9.43 -7.64
N GLU A 192 -1.78 8.52 -7.63
CA GLU A 192 -2.09 7.60 -8.72
C GLU A 192 -2.63 8.33 -9.95
N ARG A 193 -3.30 9.48 -9.75
CA ARG A 193 -3.90 10.28 -10.83
C ARG A 193 -3.02 11.40 -11.33
N SER A 194 -2.13 11.92 -10.49
CA SER A 194 -1.35 13.11 -10.81
C SER A 194 0.15 12.85 -10.87
N VAL A 195 0.72 12.20 -9.86
CA VAL A 195 2.17 12.03 -9.72
C VAL A 195 2.69 10.86 -10.55
N PHE A 196 2.08 9.68 -10.41
CA PHE A 196 2.54 8.49 -11.12
C PHE A 196 2.51 8.63 -12.65
N PRO A 197 1.45 9.17 -13.29
CA PRO A 197 1.47 9.41 -14.74
C PRO A 197 2.57 10.38 -15.17
N LYS A 198 2.83 11.43 -14.36
CA LYS A 198 3.90 12.39 -14.63
C LYS A 198 5.29 11.73 -14.53
N LEU A 199 5.56 10.99 -13.45
CA LEU A 199 6.81 10.26 -13.29
C LEU A 199 7.01 9.18 -14.36
N ALA A 200 5.92 8.51 -14.78
CA ALA A 200 5.97 7.52 -15.87
C ALA A 200 6.38 8.16 -17.21
N SER A 201 5.78 9.30 -17.57
CA SER A 201 6.14 10.04 -18.80
C SER A 201 7.61 10.49 -18.80
N MET A 202 8.18 10.77 -17.63
CA MET A 202 9.58 11.13 -17.43
C MET A 202 10.51 9.91 -17.30
N ARG A 203 10.00 8.68 -17.36
CA ARG A 203 10.71 7.41 -17.08
C ARG A 203 11.36 7.36 -15.68
N ARG A 204 10.81 8.13 -14.72
CA ARG A 204 11.26 8.19 -13.32
C ARG A 204 10.38 7.35 -12.38
N LEU A 205 9.30 6.74 -12.88
CA LEU A 205 8.52 5.70 -12.20
C LEU A 205 9.02 4.33 -12.64
N LYS A 206 9.44 3.50 -11.69
CA LYS A 206 9.91 2.13 -11.93
C LYS A 206 8.90 1.13 -11.38
N ALA A 207 8.93 -0.10 -11.88
CA ALA A 207 8.07 -1.18 -11.41
C ALA A 207 8.90 -2.35 -10.90
N TYR A 208 8.51 -2.89 -9.75
CA TYR A 208 8.99 -4.16 -9.21
C TYR A 208 7.87 -5.19 -9.30
N VAL A 209 8.10 -6.28 -10.05
CA VAL A 209 7.09 -7.31 -10.22
C VAL A 209 7.11 -8.24 -9.01
N HIS A 210 6.05 -8.19 -8.22
CA HIS A 210 5.82 -9.06 -7.08
C HIS A 210 4.94 -10.24 -7.50
N ASN A 211 5.44 -11.46 -7.30
CA ASN A 211 4.73 -12.70 -7.66
C ASN A 211 4.20 -13.46 -6.43
N GLY A 212 4.40 -12.92 -5.22
CA GLY A 212 3.96 -13.51 -3.96
C GLY A 212 2.52 -13.15 -3.61
N PHE A 213 2.22 -13.24 -2.32
CA PHE A 213 0.92 -12.87 -1.78
C PHE A 213 0.75 -11.35 -1.77
N TRP A 214 -0.39 -10.92 -2.27
CA TRP A 214 -0.87 -9.55 -2.17
C TRP A 214 -2.39 -9.55 -2.11
N ALA A 215 -2.96 -8.78 -1.20
CA ALA A 215 -4.39 -8.62 -1.07
C ALA A 215 -4.77 -7.23 -0.58
N THR A 216 -5.88 -6.71 -1.10
CA THR A 216 -6.56 -5.50 -0.61
C THR A 216 -7.97 -5.87 -0.15
N ILE A 217 -8.43 -5.25 0.93
CA ILE A 217 -9.76 -5.52 1.49
C ILE A 217 -10.68 -4.36 1.14
N ASN A 218 -11.47 -4.47 0.08
CA ASN A 218 -12.40 -3.45 -0.38
C ASN A 218 -13.87 -3.79 -0.15
N THR A 219 -14.18 -5.09 0.01
CA THR A 219 -15.52 -5.63 0.23
C THR A 219 -15.50 -6.66 1.35
N VAL A 220 -16.69 -7.03 1.86
CA VAL A 220 -16.82 -8.11 2.87
C VAL A 220 -16.31 -9.44 2.31
N LYS A 221 -16.51 -9.68 1.01
CA LYS A 221 -16.00 -10.89 0.36
C LYS A 221 -14.46 -10.91 0.35
N ASP A 222 -13.80 -9.77 0.07
CA ASP A 222 -12.34 -9.71 0.13
C ASP A 222 -11.83 -10.02 1.53
N LEU A 223 -12.56 -9.57 2.59
CA LEU A 223 -12.23 -9.87 3.97
C LEU A 223 -12.25 -11.38 4.23
N GLU A 224 -13.34 -12.06 3.85
CA GLU A 224 -13.48 -13.53 4.00
C GLU A 224 -12.38 -14.28 3.23
N ASP A 225 -12.11 -13.88 1.98
CA ASP A 225 -11.08 -14.48 1.13
C ASP A 225 -9.68 -14.32 1.74
N VAL A 226 -9.37 -13.15 2.32
CA VAL A 226 -8.10 -12.86 2.98
C VAL A 226 -7.96 -13.65 4.28
N GLU A 227 -9.01 -13.70 5.13
CA GLU A 227 -8.97 -14.48 6.37
C GLU A 227 -8.69 -15.97 6.08
N ASN A 228 -9.33 -16.54 5.07
CA ASN A 228 -9.07 -17.92 4.65
C ASN A 228 -7.61 -18.13 4.21
N GLN A 229 -7.00 -17.16 3.50
CA GLN A 229 -5.62 -17.25 3.05
C GLN A 229 -4.62 -17.13 4.22
N LEU A 230 -4.88 -16.25 5.19
CA LEU A 230 -4.06 -16.10 6.38
C LEU A 230 -4.11 -17.35 7.28
N CYS A 231 -5.27 -17.98 7.42
CA CYS A 231 -5.42 -19.26 8.13
C CYS A 231 -4.61 -20.40 7.47
N MET A 232 -4.31 -20.28 6.18
CA MET A 232 -3.45 -21.24 5.44
C MET A 232 -1.95 -20.91 5.53
N GLY A 233 -1.55 -19.88 6.33
CA GLY A 233 -0.15 -19.51 6.53
C GLY A 233 0.50 -18.81 5.34
N ARG A 234 -0.22 -17.97 4.62
CA ARG A 234 0.30 -17.24 3.45
C ARG A 234 0.92 -15.87 3.78
N LEU A 235 0.97 -15.51 5.05
CA LEU A 235 1.64 -14.30 5.56
C LEU A 235 2.33 -14.66 6.86
#